data_86473fba7f309afcf05c01307f888234
#
_entry.id   86473fba7f309afcf05c01307f888234
#
_cell.length_a   1.000
_cell.length_b   1.000
_cell.length_c   1.000
_cell.angle_alpha   90.00
_cell.angle_beta   90.00
_cell.angle_gamma   90.00
#
_symmetry.space_group_name_H-M   'P 1'
#
loop_
_entity.id
_entity.type
_entity.pdbx_description
1 polymer ?
#
loop_
_entity_poly.entity_id
_entity_poly.type
_entity_poly.pdbx_seq_one_letter_code
_entity_poly.pdbx_strand_id
1 'polypeptide(L)'
;MTVTASATAPRVGASAPDFTLPSTAGTDVALSGFRGRRNVLLAFFPLAFTSTCTAENCAFSEDYGAFERADTIVLPISVDSVPTLKEYKTKYAMRQDLLSDFKRDVSRAYGTLLQDRFFSTRAYFLIDKQGILRWQHIEAELGARRDDAELLRQIESL
;
A
#
# COMPACT_ATOMS: atom_id res chain seq x y z
N MET A 1 12.36 3.83 -16.88
CA MET A 1 11.54 5.06 -16.69
C MET A 1 11.80 5.60 -15.31
N THR A 2 12.38 6.78 -15.21
CA THR A 2 12.66 7.39 -13.92
C THR A 2 11.36 7.94 -13.36
N VAL A 3 10.91 7.43 -12.22
CA VAL A 3 9.75 7.98 -11.52
C VAL A 3 10.22 9.26 -10.81
N THR A 4 9.79 10.40 -11.29
CA THR A 4 10.07 11.67 -10.61
C THR A 4 9.06 11.82 -9.48
N ALA A 5 9.54 11.80 -8.23
CA ALA A 5 8.69 12.06 -7.09
C ALA A 5 8.02 13.44 -7.24
N SER A 6 6.72 13.50 -6.98
CA SER A 6 5.99 14.76 -6.95
C SER A 6 6.55 15.66 -5.86
N ALA A 7 6.59 16.98 -6.09
CA ALA A 7 6.97 17.95 -5.06
C ALA A 7 6.06 17.90 -3.81
N THR A 8 4.88 17.24 -3.91
CA THR A 8 3.93 17.05 -2.83
C THR A 8 4.06 15.69 -2.14
N ALA A 9 5.02 14.84 -2.55
CA ALA A 9 5.22 13.53 -1.94
C ALA A 9 5.51 13.66 -0.43
N PRO A 10 5.01 12.74 0.39
CA PRO A 10 5.23 12.80 1.84
C PRO A 10 6.72 12.62 2.17
N ARG A 11 7.11 13.15 3.32
CA ARG A 11 8.51 13.08 3.81
C ARG A 11 8.56 12.27 5.10
N VAL A 12 9.61 11.48 5.24
CA VAL A 12 9.91 10.76 6.49
C VAL A 12 10.02 11.79 7.63
N GLY A 13 9.34 11.51 8.74
CA GLY A 13 9.28 12.38 9.90
C GLY A 13 8.08 13.33 9.93
N ALA A 14 7.36 13.47 8.82
CA ALA A 14 6.14 14.28 8.75
C ALA A 14 4.89 13.41 8.87
N SER A 15 3.75 14.05 9.14
CA SER A 15 2.45 13.36 9.13
C SER A 15 2.16 12.82 7.72
N ALA A 16 1.77 11.56 7.63
CA ALA A 16 1.35 10.98 6.37
C ALA A 16 0.02 11.60 5.91
N PRO A 17 -0.14 11.91 4.61
CA PRO A 17 -1.41 12.43 4.10
C PRO A 17 -2.56 11.47 4.42
N ASP A 18 -3.61 12.00 5.07
CA ASP A 18 -4.79 11.20 5.38
C ASP A 18 -5.62 10.94 4.13
N PHE A 19 -6.35 9.85 4.15
CA PHE A 19 -7.27 9.50 3.07
C PHE A 19 -8.37 8.58 3.57
N THR A 20 -9.42 8.49 2.79
CA THR A 20 -10.49 7.50 2.95
C THR A 20 -10.75 6.85 1.59
N LEU A 21 -10.61 5.53 1.52
CA LEU A 21 -10.79 4.76 0.28
C LEU A 21 -11.74 3.60 0.49
N PRO A 22 -12.55 3.26 -0.54
CA PRO A 22 -13.36 2.05 -0.48
C PRO A 22 -12.46 0.80 -0.53
N SER A 23 -12.92 -0.26 0.09
CA SER A 23 -12.16 -1.50 0.23
C SER A 23 -12.96 -2.74 -0.17
N THR A 24 -12.26 -3.86 -0.29
CA THR A 24 -12.86 -5.16 -0.54
C THR A 24 -13.71 -5.68 0.63
N ALA A 25 -13.58 -5.08 1.81
CA ALA A 25 -14.43 -5.40 2.98
C ALA A 25 -15.87 -4.88 2.83
N GLY A 26 -16.13 -4.06 1.81
CA GLY A 26 -17.44 -3.44 1.60
C GLY A 26 -17.65 -2.16 2.39
N THR A 27 -16.62 -1.68 3.09
CA THR A 27 -16.63 -0.44 3.87
C THR A 27 -15.45 0.43 3.46
N ASP A 28 -15.56 1.73 3.74
CA ASP A 28 -14.45 2.66 3.55
C ASP A 28 -13.42 2.50 4.67
N VAL A 29 -12.14 2.68 4.30
CA VAL A 29 -11.01 2.63 5.21
C VAL A 29 -10.36 4.00 5.25
N ALA A 30 -10.28 4.60 6.44
CA ALA A 30 -9.58 5.86 6.68
C ALA A 30 -8.23 5.58 7.33
N LEU A 31 -7.16 6.17 6.81
CA LEU A 31 -5.82 6.01 7.39
C LEU A 31 -5.81 6.46 8.87
N SER A 32 -6.43 7.60 9.17
CA SER A 32 -6.52 8.13 10.53
C SER A 32 -7.25 7.21 11.52
N GLY A 33 -8.04 6.27 11.03
CA GLY A 33 -8.73 5.27 11.88
C GLY A 33 -7.79 4.31 12.60
N PHE A 34 -6.53 4.23 12.19
CA PHE A 34 -5.53 3.36 12.82
C PHE A 34 -4.68 4.07 13.88
N ARG A 35 -4.81 5.39 14.00
CA ARG A 35 -4.04 6.16 14.99
C ARG A 35 -4.30 5.66 16.41
N GLY A 36 -3.21 5.47 17.16
CA GLY A 36 -3.24 4.92 18.51
C GLY A 36 -3.55 3.43 18.58
N ARG A 37 -3.71 2.76 17.44
CA ARG A 37 -4.14 1.36 17.38
C ARG A 37 -3.12 0.46 16.69
N ARG A 38 -2.72 0.80 15.47
CA ARG A 38 -1.83 -0.02 14.65
C ARG A 38 -0.89 0.83 13.82
N ASN A 39 0.28 0.29 13.52
CA ASN A 39 1.12 0.79 12.44
C ASN A 39 0.48 0.41 11.11
N VAL A 40 0.74 1.18 10.07
CA VAL A 40 0.18 0.94 8.74
C VAL A 40 1.30 0.84 7.71
N LEU A 41 1.31 -0.23 6.95
CA LEU A 41 2.15 -0.36 5.77
C LEU A 41 1.27 -0.19 4.54
N LEU A 42 1.39 0.96 3.87
CA LEU A 42 0.75 1.19 2.59
C LEU A 42 1.60 0.54 1.51
N ALA A 43 0.99 -0.29 0.68
CA ALA A 43 1.66 -0.99 -0.41
C ALA A 43 0.95 -0.67 -1.73
N PHE A 44 1.37 0.42 -2.38
CA PHE A 44 0.87 0.77 -3.71
C PHE A 44 1.38 -0.25 -4.72
N PHE A 45 0.49 -0.73 -5.57
CA PHE A 45 0.86 -1.63 -6.67
C PHE A 45 0.18 -1.21 -7.97
N PRO A 46 0.80 -1.49 -9.14
CA PRO A 46 0.29 -1.00 -10.41
C PRO A 46 -1.11 -1.48 -10.77
N LEU A 47 -1.29 -2.78 -10.95
CA LEU A 47 -2.57 -3.35 -11.43
C LEU A 47 -2.77 -4.77 -10.91
N ALA A 48 -3.99 -5.07 -10.51
CA ALA A 48 -4.41 -6.42 -10.16
C ALA A 48 -4.22 -7.38 -11.35
N PHE A 49 -4.06 -8.66 -11.07
CA PHE A 49 -3.91 -9.75 -12.04
C PHE A 49 -2.59 -9.72 -12.85
N THR A 50 -1.65 -8.84 -12.54
CA THR A 50 -0.31 -8.88 -13.12
C THR A 50 0.62 -9.74 -12.27
N SER A 51 1.69 -10.29 -12.86
CA SER A 51 2.51 -11.34 -12.21
C SER A 51 3.20 -10.89 -10.92
N THR A 52 3.93 -9.77 -10.94
CA THR A 52 4.66 -9.28 -9.76
C THR A 52 3.70 -8.80 -8.67
N CYS A 53 2.62 -8.12 -9.05
CA CYS A 53 1.60 -7.67 -8.11
C CYS A 53 0.92 -8.85 -7.42
N THR A 54 0.61 -9.90 -8.16
CA THR A 54 0.00 -11.11 -7.59
C THR A 54 0.97 -11.83 -6.65
N ALA A 55 2.23 -11.97 -7.02
CA ALA A 55 3.24 -12.58 -6.16
C ALA A 55 3.39 -11.80 -4.84
N GLU A 56 3.42 -10.48 -4.90
CA GLU A 56 3.52 -9.62 -3.72
C GLU A 56 2.29 -9.75 -2.81
N ASN A 57 1.09 -9.65 -3.38
CA ASN A 57 -0.13 -9.71 -2.60
C ASN A 57 -0.37 -11.11 -1.99
N CYS A 58 0.01 -12.16 -2.70
CA CYS A 58 -0.02 -13.52 -2.14
C CYS A 58 0.97 -13.68 -0.99
N ALA A 59 2.17 -13.09 -1.09
CA ALA A 59 3.14 -13.09 0.01
C ALA A 59 2.58 -12.38 1.25
N PHE A 60 1.94 -11.22 1.10
CA PHE A 60 1.27 -10.53 2.21
C PHE A 60 0.21 -11.42 2.87
N SER A 61 -0.52 -12.19 2.09
CA SER A 61 -1.52 -13.12 2.61
C SER A 61 -0.89 -14.26 3.41
N GLU A 62 0.20 -14.82 2.90
CA GLU A 62 0.95 -15.90 3.60
C GLU A 62 1.54 -15.39 4.92
N ASP A 63 2.11 -14.19 4.92
CA ASP A 63 2.77 -13.60 6.08
C ASP A 63 1.83 -12.71 6.91
N TYR A 64 0.54 -12.76 6.66
CA TYR A 64 -0.47 -11.92 7.34
C TYR A 64 -0.32 -11.96 8.86
N GLY A 65 -0.17 -13.15 9.42
CA GLY A 65 0.00 -13.31 10.87
C GLY A 65 1.29 -12.66 11.41
N ALA A 66 2.36 -12.64 10.63
CA ALA A 66 3.62 -12.00 11.04
C ALA A 66 3.46 -10.48 11.14
N PHE A 67 2.77 -9.86 10.18
CA PHE A 67 2.46 -8.43 10.24
C PHE A 67 1.51 -8.11 11.42
N GLU A 68 0.52 -8.95 11.65
CA GLU A 68 -0.43 -8.79 12.74
C GLU A 68 0.27 -8.87 14.11
N ARG A 69 1.20 -9.82 14.30
CA ARG A 69 2.01 -9.91 15.52
C ARG A 69 2.94 -8.71 15.70
N ALA A 70 3.33 -8.05 14.64
CA ALA A 70 4.10 -6.81 14.66
C ALA A 70 3.20 -5.55 14.82
N ASP A 71 1.95 -5.74 15.16
CA ASP A 71 0.96 -4.68 15.39
C ASP A 71 0.80 -3.76 14.17
N THR A 72 0.90 -4.34 12.99
CA THR A 72 0.89 -3.62 11.71
C THR A 72 -0.19 -4.19 10.79
N ILE A 73 -0.93 -3.29 10.15
CA ILE A 73 -1.84 -3.66 9.06
C ILE A 73 -1.20 -3.32 7.72
N VAL A 74 -1.26 -4.26 6.79
CA VAL A 74 -0.84 -4.01 5.40
C VAL A 74 -2.08 -3.61 4.60
N LEU A 75 -2.00 -2.48 3.91
CA LEU A 75 -3.06 -1.96 3.05
C LEU A 75 -2.55 -1.85 1.62
N PRO A 76 -2.73 -2.88 0.79
CA PRO A 76 -2.43 -2.80 -0.63
C PRO A 76 -3.42 -1.86 -1.34
N ILE A 77 -2.90 -0.97 -2.18
CA ILE A 77 -3.68 0.06 -2.87
C ILE A 77 -3.36 0.04 -4.35
N SER A 78 -4.40 -0.01 -5.19
CA SER A 78 -4.26 0.16 -6.64
C SER A 78 -5.35 1.07 -7.18
N VAL A 79 -5.24 1.42 -8.46
CA VAL A 79 -6.25 2.20 -9.16
C VAL A 79 -7.40 1.33 -9.71
N ASP A 80 -7.35 0.03 -9.48
CA ASP A 80 -8.43 -0.88 -9.89
C ASP A 80 -9.73 -0.57 -9.14
N SER A 81 -10.85 -0.89 -9.75
CA SER A 81 -12.17 -0.74 -9.12
C SER A 81 -12.36 -1.73 -7.97
N VAL A 82 -13.28 -1.44 -7.05
CA VAL A 82 -13.63 -2.36 -5.97
C VAL A 82 -14.08 -3.73 -6.49
N PRO A 83 -14.98 -3.82 -7.50
CA PRO A 83 -15.35 -5.14 -8.04
C PRO A 83 -14.17 -5.94 -8.58
N THR A 84 -13.23 -5.30 -9.26
CA THR A 84 -12.01 -5.96 -9.74
C THR A 84 -11.17 -6.47 -8.58
N LEU A 85 -10.98 -5.67 -7.55
CA LEU A 85 -10.21 -6.05 -6.36
C LEU A 85 -10.88 -7.17 -5.56
N LYS A 86 -12.21 -7.17 -5.48
CA LYS A 86 -12.95 -8.27 -4.82
C LYS A 86 -12.72 -9.59 -5.55
N GLU A 87 -12.81 -9.61 -6.86
CA GLU A 87 -12.54 -10.81 -7.66
C GLU A 87 -11.10 -11.25 -7.51
N TYR A 88 -10.16 -10.33 -7.52
CA TYR A 88 -8.75 -10.58 -7.32
C TYR A 88 -8.47 -11.23 -5.97
N LYS A 89 -9.02 -10.67 -4.90
CA LYS A 89 -8.92 -11.22 -3.54
C LYS A 89 -9.50 -12.62 -3.46
N THR A 90 -10.67 -12.84 -4.05
CA THR A 90 -11.36 -14.13 -4.04
C THR A 90 -10.56 -15.19 -4.79
N LYS A 91 -10.08 -14.86 -5.99
CA LYS A 91 -9.33 -15.79 -6.84
C LYS A 91 -8.08 -16.34 -6.14
N TYR A 92 -7.37 -15.50 -5.42
CA TYR A 92 -6.12 -15.86 -4.74
C TYR A 92 -6.28 -16.11 -3.24
N ALA A 93 -7.51 -16.11 -2.73
CA ALA A 93 -7.82 -16.33 -1.32
C ALA A 93 -6.99 -15.45 -0.38
N MET A 94 -6.89 -14.16 -0.69
CA MET A 94 -6.11 -13.22 0.09
C MET A 94 -6.76 -12.92 1.43
N ARG A 95 -5.97 -12.84 2.50
CA ARG A 95 -6.46 -12.54 3.85
C ARG A 95 -6.64 -11.04 4.07
N GLN A 96 -5.75 -10.22 3.50
CA GLN A 96 -5.81 -8.76 3.61
C GLN A 96 -6.91 -8.18 2.73
N ASP A 97 -7.47 -7.06 3.16
CA ASP A 97 -8.33 -6.26 2.31
C ASP A 97 -7.50 -5.36 1.41
N LEU A 98 -8.02 -5.09 0.22
CA LEU A 98 -7.40 -4.25 -0.79
C LEU A 98 -8.20 -2.96 -0.93
N LEU A 99 -7.51 -1.84 -1.15
CA LEU A 99 -8.10 -0.52 -1.25
C LEU A 99 -8.09 -0.03 -2.70
N SER A 100 -9.18 0.60 -3.10
CA SER A 100 -9.36 1.12 -4.46
C SER A 100 -9.12 2.63 -4.50
N ASP A 101 -8.04 3.04 -5.18
CA ASP A 101 -7.77 4.43 -5.51
C ASP A 101 -8.19 4.74 -6.95
N PHE A 102 -9.43 4.37 -7.30
CA PHE A 102 -9.97 4.49 -8.66
C PHE A 102 -9.90 5.93 -9.20
N LYS A 103 -10.05 6.93 -8.34
CA LYS A 103 -9.91 8.34 -8.71
C LYS A 103 -8.47 8.82 -8.79
N ARG A 104 -7.51 8.04 -8.36
CA ARG A 104 -6.06 8.32 -8.37
C ARG A 104 -5.60 9.45 -7.46
N ASP A 105 -6.47 9.95 -6.59
CA ASP A 105 -6.15 11.09 -5.71
C ASP A 105 -5.09 10.73 -4.68
N VAL A 106 -5.17 9.54 -4.10
CA VAL A 106 -4.22 9.08 -3.09
C VAL A 106 -2.86 8.76 -3.72
N SER A 107 -2.84 8.13 -4.89
CA SER A 107 -1.61 7.90 -5.64
C SER A 107 -0.90 9.21 -5.99
N ARG A 108 -1.66 10.26 -6.33
CA ARG A 108 -1.09 11.60 -6.55
C ARG A 108 -0.52 12.18 -5.26
N ALA A 109 -1.28 12.12 -4.17
CA ALA A 109 -0.87 12.67 -2.88
C ALA A 109 0.41 12.01 -2.35
N TYR A 110 0.61 10.74 -2.62
CA TYR A 110 1.81 10.01 -2.21
C TYR A 110 2.92 10.02 -3.27
N GLY A 111 2.72 10.70 -4.40
CA GLY A 111 3.75 10.83 -5.44
C GLY A 111 4.04 9.55 -6.20
N THR A 112 3.13 8.60 -6.21
CA THR A 112 3.34 7.29 -6.84
C THR A 112 2.71 7.17 -8.23
N LEU A 113 1.81 8.08 -8.60
CA LEU A 113 1.09 8.00 -9.87
C LEU A 113 2.02 8.22 -11.06
N LEU A 114 2.02 7.30 -12.02
CA LEU A 114 2.68 7.46 -13.30
C LEU A 114 1.74 8.23 -14.23
N GLN A 115 2.08 9.48 -14.54
CA GLN A 115 1.20 10.42 -15.24
C GLN A 115 0.75 9.93 -16.61
N ASP A 116 1.64 9.24 -17.34
CA ASP A 116 1.38 8.75 -18.69
C ASP A 116 0.68 7.38 -18.71
N ARG A 117 0.58 6.69 -17.57
CA ARG A 117 -0.01 5.35 -17.48
C ARG A 117 -1.27 5.29 -16.63
N PHE A 118 -1.55 6.32 -15.87
CA PHE A 118 -2.72 6.43 -14.99
C PHE A 118 -2.82 5.34 -13.91
N PHE A 119 -1.71 4.70 -13.57
CA PHE A 119 -1.63 3.80 -12.42
C PHE A 119 -0.38 4.11 -11.59
N SER A 120 -0.35 3.56 -10.37
CA SER A 120 0.75 3.78 -9.44
C SER A 120 1.96 2.92 -9.81
N THR A 121 3.17 3.43 -9.57
CA THR A 121 4.34 2.57 -9.43
C THR A 121 4.23 1.78 -8.12
N ARG A 122 5.06 0.73 -7.97
CA ARG A 122 5.12 0.00 -6.70
C ARG A 122 5.85 0.83 -5.67
N ALA A 123 5.25 1.03 -4.50
CA ALA A 123 5.81 1.86 -3.46
C ALA A 123 5.29 1.44 -2.09
N TYR A 124 6.10 1.69 -1.06
CA TYR A 124 5.81 1.32 0.32
C TYR A 124 5.96 2.54 1.22
N PHE A 125 4.99 2.71 2.12
CA PHE A 125 5.02 3.78 3.12
C PHE A 125 4.67 3.20 4.48
N LEU A 126 5.62 3.24 5.41
CA LEU A 126 5.42 2.74 6.77
C LEU A 126 5.08 3.89 7.70
N ILE A 127 3.89 3.83 8.29
CA ILE A 127 3.30 4.89 9.10
C ILE A 127 3.10 4.34 10.50
N ASP A 128 3.60 5.06 11.51
CA ASP A 128 3.48 4.61 12.90
C ASP A 128 2.10 4.93 13.50
N LYS A 129 1.89 4.51 14.76
CA LYS A 129 0.62 4.70 15.48
C LYS A 129 0.25 6.17 15.69
N GLN A 130 1.21 7.10 15.58
CA GLN A 130 0.96 8.53 15.68
C GLN A 130 0.62 9.16 14.32
N GLY A 131 0.60 8.36 13.25
CA GLY A 131 0.34 8.85 11.90
C GLY A 131 1.54 9.47 11.22
N ILE A 132 2.74 9.23 11.73
CA ILE A 132 3.99 9.78 11.20
C ILE A 132 4.62 8.78 10.23
N LEU A 133 5.03 9.26 9.06
CA LEU A 133 5.76 8.45 8.08
C LEU A 133 7.18 8.18 8.58
N ARG A 134 7.52 6.91 8.78
CA ARG A 134 8.82 6.50 9.34
C ARG A 134 9.77 5.95 8.30
N TRP A 135 9.26 5.36 7.24
CA TRP A 135 10.07 4.78 6.18
C TRP A 135 9.27 4.78 4.89
N GLN A 136 9.96 4.93 3.76
CA GLN A 136 9.35 4.82 2.44
C GLN A 136 10.34 4.24 1.45
N HIS A 137 9.82 3.54 0.45
CA HIS A 137 10.59 3.06 -0.67
C HIS A 137 9.72 3.09 -1.94
N ILE A 138 10.19 3.71 -2.98
CA ILE A 138 9.52 3.76 -4.27
C ILE A 138 10.37 2.98 -5.26
N GLU A 139 9.80 1.92 -5.85
CA GLU A 139 10.52 1.11 -6.81
C GLU A 139 10.78 1.88 -8.10
N ALA A 140 12.00 1.77 -8.61
CA ALA A 140 12.38 2.40 -9.87
C ALA A 140 11.80 1.67 -11.09
N GLU A 141 11.48 0.38 -10.94
CA GLU A 141 10.97 -0.47 -12.01
C GLU A 141 9.70 -1.22 -11.59
N LEU A 142 8.78 -1.39 -12.54
CA LEU A 142 7.48 -2.02 -12.27
C LEU A 142 7.58 -3.49 -11.86
N GLY A 143 8.63 -4.19 -12.30
CA GLY A 143 8.86 -5.60 -11.96
C GLY A 143 9.58 -5.82 -10.63
N ALA A 144 10.07 -4.76 -9.97
CA ALA A 144 10.77 -4.87 -8.70
C ALA A 144 9.80 -4.78 -7.53
N ARG A 145 10.13 -5.48 -6.45
CA ARG A 145 9.38 -5.42 -5.17
C ARG A 145 10.34 -5.66 -4.00
N ARG A 146 9.92 -5.21 -2.80
CA ARG A 146 10.59 -5.57 -1.56
C ARG A 146 9.99 -6.87 -1.02
N ASP A 147 10.79 -7.77 -0.48
CA ASP A 147 10.26 -8.97 0.13
C ASP A 147 9.72 -8.68 1.55
N ASP A 148 8.87 -9.58 2.04
CA ASP A 148 8.20 -9.38 3.33
C ASP A 148 9.19 -9.37 4.50
N ALA A 149 10.29 -10.12 4.40
CA ALA A 149 11.32 -10.12 5.43
C ALA A 149 11.97 -8.74 5.59
N GLU A 150 12.23 -8.04 4.48
CA GLU A 150 12.76 -6.66 4.53
C GLU A 150 11.73 -5.70 5.12
N LEU A 151 10.47 -5.81 4.71
CA LEU A 151 9.39 -4.97 5.24
C LEU A 151 9.20 -5.18 6.74
N LEU A 152 9.23 -6.42 7.21
CA LEU A 152 9.13 -6.75 8.63
C LEU A 152 10.32 -6.19 9.43
N ARG A 153 11.52 -6.21 8.86
CA ARG A 153 12.70 -5.58 9.51
C ARG A 153 12.50 -4.08 9.69
N GLN A 154 11.93 -3.40 8.71
CA GLN A 154 11.62 -1.96 8.83
C GLN A 154 10.59 -1.71 9.94
N ILE A 155 9.58 -2.56 10.05
CA ILE A 155 8.56 -2.47 11.09
C ILE A 155 9.17 -2.66 12.48
N GLU A 156 10.09 -3.62 12.64
CA GLU A 156 10.79 -3.87 13.91
C GLU A 156 11.60 -2.67 14.39
N SER A 157 12.01 -1.79 13.50
CA SER A 157 12.80 -0.59 13.85
C SER A 157 11.95 0.62 14.27
N LEU A 158 10.65 0.47 14.33
CA LEU A 158 9.74 1.55 14.79
C LEU A 158 9.82 1.82 16.29
#